data_8e5461da452845ccb8e2e1aee7e2c6de
#
_entry.id   8e5461da452845ccb8e2e1aee7e2c6de
#
_cell.length_a   1.000
_cell.length_b   1.000
_cell.length_c   1.000
_cell.angle_alpha   90.00
_cell.angle_beta   90.00
_cell.angle_gamma   90.00
#
_symmetry.space_group_name_H-M   'P 1'
#
loop_
_entity.id
_entity.type
_entity.pdbx_description
1 polymer ?
#
loop_
_entity_poly.entity_id
_entity_poly.type
_entity_poly.pdbx_seq_one_letter_code
_entity_poly.pdbx_strand_id
1 'polypeptide(L)'
;MKQIAVFLFIAAVGFAGCGDRSERNQGSGDQIAKSTDTAPDNTGRNARDRGSDTKTPGDQSENEADRTITQNVRQAITSDDALSTSAQNVKIVTSDGTVTLRGPVKNEKEKQDIEAKAKQVAGVKRVENELEIAG
;
A
#
# COMPACT_ATOMS: atom_id res chain seq x y z
N MET A 1 25.83 -31.94 16.11
CA MET A 1 24.94 -32.60 17.06
C MET A 1 24.39 -31.54 18.00
N LYS A 2 23.29 -30.92 17.73
CA LYS A 2 22.55 -30.09 18.68
C LYS A 2 21.07 -30.28 18.42
N GLN A 3 20.40 -30.66 19.43
CA GLN A 3 19.10 -31.24 19.66
C GLN A 3 17.94 -30.39 19.14
N ILE A 4 17.05 -31.06 18.45
CA ILE A 4 15.74 -30.59 18.07
C ILE A 4 14.81 -30.78 19.29
N ALA A 5 14.24 -29.71 19.83
CA ALA A 5 13.18 -29.79 20.82
C ALA A 5 11.87 -29.52 20.13
N VAL A 6 11.11 -30.58 19.91
CA VAL A 6 9.70 -30.53 19.48
C VAL A 6 8.85 -30.29 20.71
N PHE A 7 8.15 -29.18 20.76
CA PHE A 7 7.06 -29.00 21.72
C PHE A 7 5.70 -29.10 20.99
N LEU A 8 5.10 -30.25 21.23
CA LEU A 8 3.73 -30.55 20.87
C LEU A 8 2.82 -30.02 21.98
N PHE A 9 2.01 -29.02 21.72
CA PHE A 9 0.89 -28.64 22.58
C PHE A 9 -0.43 -28.85 21.86
N ILE A 10 -1.09 -29.93 22.26
CA ILE A 10 -2.49 -30.19 21.96
C ILE A 10 -3.30 -29.59 23.10
N ALA A 11 -4.21 -28.69 22.79
CA ALA A 11 -5.31 -28.34 23.67
C ALA A 11 -6.57 -28.15 22.84
N ALA A 12 -7.39 -29.18 22.84
CA ALA A 12 -8.76 -29.13 22.37
C ALA A 12 -9.64 -28.56 23.49
N VAL A 13 -10.40 -27.51 23.22
CA VAL A 13 -11.59 -27.16 24.01
C VAL A 13 -12.69 -26.80 23.02
N GLY A 14 -13.67 -27.67 22.95
CA GLY A 14 -14.92 -27.43 22.28
C GLY A 14 -15.82 -26.51 23.13
N PHE A 15 -16.54 -25.64 22.50
CA PHE A 15 -17.74 -25.03 23.07
C PHE A 15 -18.81 -24.92 22.00
N ALA A 16 -19.81 -25.77 22.16
CA ALA A 16 -21.09 -25.66 21.47
C ALA A 16 -21.91 -24.56 22.16
N GLY A 17 -22.47 -23.66 21.37
CA GLY A 17 -23.39 -22.62 21.85
C GLY A 17 -24.30 -22.22 20.71
N CYS A 18 -25.41 -22.95 20.52
CA CYS A 18 -26.57 -22.50 19.78
C CYS A 18 -27.21 -21.31 20.51
N GLY A 19 -27.48 -20.26 19.78
CA GLY A 19 -28.24 -19.10 20.21
C GLY A 19 -28.94 -18.46 19.02
N ASP A 20 -30.02 -19.13 18.57
CA ASP A 20 -31.08 -18.55 17.75
C ASP A 20 -31.74 -17.40 18.51
N ARG A 21 -31.70 -16.20 17.94
CA ARG A 21 -32.64 -15.15 18.32
C ARG A 21 -32.95 -14.26 17.15
N SER A 22 -33.97 -14.68 16.41
CA SER A 22 -34.80 -13.79 15.60
C SER A 22 -35.37 -12.69 16.46
N GLU A 23 -34.96 -11.45 16.24
CA GLU A 23 -35.78 -10.30 16.58
C GLU A 23 -35.93 -9.42 15.35
N ARG A 24 -37.09 -9.61 14.78
CA ARG A 24 -37.73 -8.69 13.86
C ARG A 24 -37.95 -7.37 14.59
N ASN A 25 -37.22 -6.32 14.23
CA ASN A 25 -37.65 -4.98 14.55
C ASN A 25 -37.94 -4.22 13.26
N GLN A 26 -39.23 -4.20 12.93
CA GLN A 26 -39.80 -3.24 12.02
C GLN A 26 -39.83 -1.90 12.75
N GLY A 27 -38.99 -0.99 12.34
CA GLY A 27 -39.01 0.39 12.74
C GLY A 27 -38.84 1.24 11.48
N SER A 28 -39.96 1.67 10.91
CA SER A 28 -40.02 2.80 9.99
C SER A 28 -39.34 4.01 10.62
N GLY A 29 -38.31 4.49 10.00
CA GLY A 29 -37.64 5.72 10.33
C GLY A 29 -36.84 6.13 9.13
N ASP A 30 -37.50 6.86 8.27
CA ASP A 30 -36.89 7.63 7.18
C ASP A 30 -35.95 8.67 7.82
N GLN A 31 -34.76 8.23 8.11
CA GLN A 31 -33.60 9.08 8.34
C GLN A 31 -32.72 8.87 7.13
N ILE A 32 -32.95 9.68 6.12
CA ILE A 32 -31.92 10.02 5.17
C ILE A 32 -30.77 10.54 6.03
N ALA A 33 -29.90 9.62 6.45
CA ALA A 33 -28.57 9.98 6.87
C ALA A 33 -27.99 10.71 5.65
N LYS A 34 -28.05 12.03 5.71
CA LYS A 34 -27.26 12.92 4.89
C LYS A 34 -25.84 12.42 5.09
N SER A 35 -25.42 11.54 4.19
CA SER A 35 -24.01 11.25 4.01
C SER A 35 -23.39 12.64 3.88
N THR A 36 -22.73 13.08 4.93
CA THR A 36 -21.73 14.11 4.75
C THR A 36 -20.78 13.46 3.77
N ASP A 37 -21.04 13.75 2.51
CA ASP A 37 -20.13 13.51 1.42
C ASP A 37 -18.85 14.23 1.86
N THR A 38 -18.03 13.48 2.58
CA THR A 38 -16.64 13.86 2.76
C THR A 38 -16.09 13.66 1.36
N ALA A 39 -16.29 14.70 0.55
CA ALA A 39 -15.68 14.74 -0.76
C ALA A 39 -14.22 14.33 -0.56
N PRO A 40 -13.76 13.31 -1.26
CA PRO A 40 -12.38 12.87 -1.14
C PRO A 40 -11.53 14.11 -1.28
N ASP A 41 -10.58 14.28 -0.37
CA ASP A 41 -9.70 15.44 -0.38
C ASP A 41 -9.15 15.63 -1.81
N ASN A 42 -9.78 16.53 -2.54
CA ASN A 42 -9.43 16.88 -3.91
C ASN A 42 -8.24 17.85 -3.90
N THR A 43 -7.23 17.54 -3.10
CA THR A 43 -5.95 18.20 -3.27
C THR A 43 -5.51 18.03 -4.72
N GLY A 44 -4.81 18.98 -5.27
CA GLY A 44 -4.29 18.92 -6.64
C GLY A 44 -3.53 17.63 -6.96
N ARG A 45 -3.13 16.88 -5.93
CA ARG A 45 -2.49 15.55 -5.99
C ARG A 45 -3.47 14.47 -6.41
N ASN A 46 -4.64 14.38 -5.78
CA ASN A 46 -5.67 13.40 -6.13
C ASN A 46 -6.36 13.75 -7.47
N ALA A 47 -6.40 15.03 -7.83
CA ALA A 47 -6.93 15.45 -9.13
C ALA A 47 -6.01 15.02 -10.29
N ARG A 48 -4.69 15.07 -10.09
CA ARG A 48 -3.70 14.61 -11.09
C ARG A 48 -3.73 13.10 -11.28
N ASP A 49 -4.02 12.33 -10.23
CA ASP A 49 -4.12 10.87 -10.29
C ASP A 49 -5.36 10.38 -11.08
N ARG A 50 -6.28 11.29 -11.47
CA ARG A 50 -7.45 10.98 -12.30
C ARG A 50 -7.22 11.21 -13.79
N GLY A 51 -6.06 11.73 -14.17
CA GLY A 51 -5.70 11.92 -15.57
C GLY A 51 -5.50 10.57 -16.25
N SER A 52 -5.99 10.42 -17.49
CA SER A 52 -5.84 9.21 -18.30
C SER A 52 -4.38 8.82 -18.56
N ASP A 53 -3.46 9.77 -18.40
CA ASP A 53 -2.02 9.56 -18.65
C ASP A 53 -1.25 9.27 -17.34
N THR A 54 -1.97 9.20 -16.22
CA THR A 54 -1.38 8.94 -14.92
C THR A 54 -1.33 7.45 -14.66
N LYS A 55 -0.14 6.87 -14.57
CA LYS A 55 0.03 5.48 -14.14
C LYS A 55 -0.43 5.31 -12.70
N THR A 56 -1.36 4.41 -12.48
CA THR A 56 -1.92 4.05 -11.19
C THR A 56 -1.50 2.63 -10.78
N PRO A 57 -1.69 2.22 -9.54
CA PRO A 57 -1.48 0.82 -9.15
C PRO A 57 -2.31 -0.19 -9.97
N GLY A 58 -3.40 0.25 -10.62
CA GLY A 58 -4.18 -0.57 -11.54
C GLY A 58 -3.46 -0.84 -12.87
N ASP A 59 -2.50 0.00 -13.23
CA ASP A 59 -1.67 -0.16 -14.43
C ASP A 59 -0.41 -1.01 -14.17
N GLN A 60 -0.33 -1.60 -12.98
CA GLN A 60 0.72 -2.54 -12.63
C GLN A 60 0.72 -3.70 -13.63
N SER A 61 1.85 -3.97 -14.26
CA SER A 61 2.01 -5.13 -15.11
C SER A 61 1.67 -6.42 -14.36
N GLU A 62 0.93 -7.32 -15.02
CA GLU A 62 0.66 -8.67 -14.50
C GLU A 62 1.88 -9.59 -14.59
N ASN A 63 2.96 -9.12 -15.19
CA ASN A 63 4.21 -9.84 -15.30
C ASN A 63 4.79 -10.10 -13.88
N GLU A 64 5.08 -11.35 -13.59
CA GLU A 64 5.63 -11.78 -12.30
C GLU A 64 6.96 -11.06 -11.96
N ALA A 65 7.78 -10.79 -12.98
CA ALA A 65 9.02 -10.04 -12.80
C ALA A 65 8.76 -8.61 -12.29
N ASP A 66 7.79 -7.91 -12.86
CA ASP A 66 7.44 -6.55 -12.44
C ASP A 66 6.81 -6.51 -11.05
N ARG A 67 6.02 -7.53 -10.70
CA ARG A 67 5.50 -7.69 -9.33
C ARG A 67 6.63 -7.88 -8.32
N THR A 68 7.59 -8.71 -8.64
CA THR A 68 8.77 -8.96 -7.80
C THR A 68 9.58 -7.67 -7.63
N ILE A 69 9.81 -6.91 -8.69
CA ILE A 69 10.48 -5.61 -8.63
C ILE A 69 9.72 -4.66 -7.70
N THR A 70 8.40 -4.54 -7.88
CA THR A 70 7.56 -3.68 -7.03
C THR A 70 7.65 -4.06 -5.55
N GLN A 71 7.63 -5.36 -5.24
CA GLN A 71 7.77 -5.85 -3.86
C GLN A 71 9.14 -5.51 -3.27
N ASN A 72 10.20 -5.75 -4.02
CA ASN A 72 11.56 -5.47 -3.57
C ASN A 72 11.81 -3.97 -3.37
N VAL A 73 11.32 -3.13 -4.26
CA VAL A 73 11.40 -1.66 -4.11
C VAL A 73 10.63 -1.23 -2.87
N ARG A 74 9.41 -1.75 -2.67
CA ARG A 74 8.61 -1.44 -1.47
C ARG A 74 9.33 -1.86 -0.19
N GLN A 75 9.88 -3.07 -0.16
CA GLN A 75 10.64 -3.55 0.99
C GLN A 75 11.85 -2.67 1.27
N ALA A 76 12.61 -2.29 0.26
CA ALA A 76 13.78 -1.41 0.42
C ALA A 76 13.43 -0.03 0.97
N ILE A 77 12.24 0.49 0.65
CA ILE A 77 11.76 1.78 1.15
C ILE A 77 11.22 1.63 2.58
N THR A 78 10.37 0.63 2.84
CA THR A 78 9.71 0.47 4.15
C THR A 78 10.64 -0.04 5.25
N SER A 79 11.75 -0.67 4.91
CA SER A 79 12.78 -1.11 5.88
C SER A 79 13.74 0.01 6.29
N ASP A 80 13.61 1.20 5.74
CA ASP A 80 14.46 2.35 6.09
C ASP A 80 13.76 3.27 7.09
N ASP A 81 14.17 3.17 8.35
CA ASP A 81 13.64 3.98 9.44
C ASP A 81 14.03 5.47 9.34
N ALA A 82 14.97 5.82 8.47
CA ALA A 82 15.35 7.21 8.22
C ALA A 82 14.33 7.95 7.33
N LEU A 83 13.49 7.20 6.61
CA LEU A 83 12.45 7.76 5.76
C LEU A 83 11.19 8.09 6.58
N SER A 84 10.56 9.21 6.25
CA SER A 84 9.30 9.58 6.89
C SER A 84 8.16 8.61 6.52
N THR A 85 7.12 8.57 7.33
CA THR A 85 5.92 7.79 7.05
C THR A 85 5.31 8.11 5.69
N SER A 86 5.34 9.39 5.28
CA SER A 86 4.87 9.79 3.94
C SER A 86 5.73 9.16 2.84
N ALA A 87 7.04 9.15 3.02
CA ALA A 87 8.00 8.55 2.09
C ALA A 87 7.84 7.02 2.01
N GLN A 88 7.54 6.36 3.12
CA GLN A 88 7.27 4.92 3.15
C GLN A 88 5.95 4.53 2.46
N ASN A 89 5.01 5.46 2.35
CA ASN A 89 3.70 5.25 1.73
C ASN A 89 3.62 5.73 0.26
N VAL A 90 4.75 5.92 -0.41
CA VAL A 90 4.76 6.30 -1.83
C VAL A 90 4.16 5.20 -2.71
N LYS A 91 3.49 5.61 -3.77
CA LYS A 91 2.96 4.69 -4.79
C LYS A 91 4.10 4.21 -5.68
N ILE A 92 4.17 2.91 -5.89
CA ILE A 92 5.17 2.25 -6.73
C ILE A 92 4.42 1.48 -7.80
N VAL A 93 4.69 1.77 -9.06
CA VAL A 93 4.15 1.06 -10.22
C VAL A 93 5.31 0.60 -11.08
N THR A 94 5.34 -0.68 -11.45
CA THR A 94 6.38 -1.23 -12.33
C THR A 94 5.74 -1.76 -13.60
N SER A 95 6.30 -1.40 -14.73
CA SER A 95 5.91 -1.90 -16.05
C SER A 95 7.15 -2.10 -16.89
N ASP A 96 7.37 -3.32 -17.40
CA ASP A 96 8.52 -3.70 -18.23
C ASP A 96 9.88 -3.34 -17.61
N GLY A 97 9.98 -3.39 -16.29
CA GLY A 97 11.17 -3.01 -15.54
C GLY A 97 11.36 -1.50 -15.34
N THR A 98 10.40 -0.68 -15.77
CA THR A 98 10.35 0.75 -15.47
C THR A 98 9.57 0.96 -14.18
N VAL A 99 10.19 1.54 -13.18
CA VAL A 99 9.58 1.85 -11.87
C VAL A 99 9.17 3.31 -11.84
N THR A 100 7.88 3.56 -11.68
CA THR A 100 7.34 4.91 -11.47
C THR A 100 7.05 5.11 -9.97
N LEU A 101 7.64 6.14 -9.38
CA LEU A 101 7.50 6.51 -7.97
C LEU A 101 6.65 7.77 -7.86
N ARG A 102 5.55 7.73 -7.09
CA ARG A 102 4.63 8.86 -6.91
C ARG A 102 4.21 9.02 -5.46
N GLY A 103 4.14 10.25 -5.01
CA GLY A 103 3.64 10.56 -3.67
C GLY A 103 4.40 11.68 -2.98
N PRO A 104 3.95 12.07 -1.79
CA PRO A 104 4.57 13.13 -1.01
C PRO A 104 5.78 12.64 -0.24
N VAL A 105 6.85 13.42 -0.24
CA VAL A 105 8.04 13.27 0.58
C VAL A 105 8.32 14.56 1.33
N LYS A 106 9.04 14.51 2.44
CA LYS A 106 9.30 15.70 3.26
C LYS A 106 10.32 16.66 2.65
N ASN A 107 11.30 16.11 1.95
CA ASN A 107 12.41 16.91 1.45
C ASN A 107 13.07 16.24 0.24
N GLU A 108 13.97 16.98 -0.42
CA GLU A 108 14.69 16.51 -1.59
C GLU A 108 15.60 15.31 -1.28
N LYS A 109 16.13 15.24 -0.06
CA LYS A 109 16.97 14.11 0.34
C LYS A 109 16.18 12.79 0.31
N GLU A 110 14.99 12.75 0.91
CA GLU A 110 14.12 11.56 0.85
C GLU A 110 13.79 11.16 -0.60
N LYS A 111 13.53 12.16 -1.46
CA LYS A 111 13.27 11.92 -2.88
C LYS A 111 14.44 11.23 -3.57
N GLN A 112 15.67 11.68 -3.31
CA GLN A 112 16.88 11.09 -3.86
C GLN A 112 17.19 9.71 -3.25
N ASP A 113 17.01 9.55 -1.94
CA ASP A 113 17.24 8.28 -1.24
C ASP A 113 16.29 7.19 -1.77
N ILE A 114 15.01 7.50 -1.97
CA ILE A 114 14.02 6.57 -2.53
C ILE A 114 14.38 6.20 -3.97
N GLU A 115 14.77 7.16 -4.79
CA GLU A 115 15.19 6.91 -6.17
C GLU A 115 16.43 6.01 -6.22
N ALA A 116 17.43 6.29 -5.38
CA ALA A 116 18.65 5.49 -5.30
C ALA A 116 18.35 4.04 -4.90
N LYS A 117 17.48 3.84 -3.91
CA LYS A 117 17.03 2.51 -3.49
C LYS A 117 16.31 1.77 -4.62
N ALA A 118 15.41 2.44 -5.32
CA ALA A 118 14.71 1.83 -6.44
C ALA A 118 15.67 1.40 -7.56
N LYS A 119 16.69 2.21 -7.87
CA LYS A 119 17.71 1.88 -8.88
C LYS A 119 18.60 0.69 -8.49
N GLN A 120 18.75 0.40 -7.20
CA GLN A 120 19.56 -0.72 -6.72
C GLN A 120 18.84 -2.06 -6.77
N VAL A 121 17.53 -2.06 -6.99
CA VAL A 121 16.73 -3.29 -7.03
C VAL A 121 16.99 -4.05 -8.33
N ALA A 122 17.28 -5.34 -8.21
CA ALA A 122 17.50 -6.20 -9.37
C ALA A 122 16.27 -6.24 -10.30
N GLY A 123 16.51 -6.10 -11.60
CA GLY A 123 15.47 -6.09 -12.62
C GLY A 123 14.95 -4.70 -12.99
N VAL A 124 15.29 -3.67 -12.23
CA VAL A 124 14.94 -2.28 -12.58
C VAL A 124 15.80 -1.80 -13.74
N LYS A 125 15.16 -1.41 -14.81
CA LYS A 125 15.80 -0.84 -16.01
C LYS A 125 15.82 0.68 -15.97
N ARG A 126 14.75 1.27 -15.43
CA ARG A 126 14.54 2.72 -15.34
C ARG A 126 13.72 3.09 -14.13
N VAL A 127 14.00 4.25 -13.58
CA VAL A 127 13.18 4.85 -12.49
C VAL A 127 12.66 6.21 -12.98
N GLU A 128 11.35 6.38 -12.90
CA GLU A 128 10.65 7.63 -13.14
C GLU A 128 10.24 8.20 -11.77
N ASN A 129 10.90 9.29 -11.38
CA ASN A 129 10.71 9.89 -10.06
C ASN A 129 9.72 11.06 -10.14
N GLU A 130 8.47 10.79 -9.82
CA GLU A 130 7.37 11.76 -9.75
C GLU A 130 7.00 12.08 -8.29
N LEU A 131 7.97 11.98 -7.36
CA LEU A 131 7.77 12.34 -5.97
C LEU A 131 7.71 13.86 -5.81
N GLU A 132 6.81 14.32 -4.94
CA GLU A 132 6.57 15.73 -4.67
C GLU A 132 6.96 16.07 -3.24
N ILE A 133 7.66 17.17 -3.06
CA ILE A 133 8.00 17.67 -1.72
C ILE A 133 6.73 18.27 -1.12
N ALA A 134 6.26 17.65 -0.03
CA ALA A 134 5.16 18.16 0.76
C ALA A 134 5.76 18.94 1.94
N GLY A 135 5.91 20.24 1.75
CA GLY A 135 6.27 21.18 2.81
C GLY A 135 5.09 21.49 3.71
#